data_b28fdf17293f6d9928615e1655459af0
#
_entry.id   b28fdf17293f6d9928615e1655459af0
#
_cell.length_a   1.000
_cell.length_b   1.000
_cell.length_c   1.000
_cell.angle_alpha   90.00
_cell.angle_beta   90.00
_cell.angle_gamma   90.00
#
_symmetry.space_group_name_H-M   'P 1'
#
loop_
_entity.id
_entity.type
_entity.pdbx_description
1 polymer ?
#
loop_
_entity_poly.entity_id
_entity_poly.type
_entity_poly.pdbx_seq_one_letter_code
_entity_poly.pdbx_strand_id
1 'polypeptide(L)'
;MDVKIASDWKEILSEEFEKPYFRELTDFVRQEYASRRIFPRGSNIFRAFDKCPFDKLKVVIIGQDPYHGEGQANGLCFSVADGVPFPPSLQNIFQEVADDTGSPIPTSGNLDRWAEQGVLLLNAVLTVRAHEAVSHAGHGWETFTDAVVRAIAQRKQGIVYMLWGSYAQRKGAIADPQRNCILKAVHPSPLSAYRGFFGSKHFSRANEYLQSIGKAPILW
;
A
#
# COMPACT_ATOMS: atom_id res chain seq x y z
N MET A 1 13.45 8.14 18.53
CA MET A 1 12.27 7.33 18.95
C MET A 1 12.44 5.89 18.47
N ASP A 2 12.10 4.88 19.29
CA ASP A 2 12.21 3.47 18.88
C ASP A 2 10.95 3.00 18.16
N VAL A 3 10.92 3.17 16.84
CA VAL A 3 9.82 2.72 15.98
C VAL A 3 10.06 1.26 15.60
N LYS A 4 9.05 0.42 15.81
CA LYS A 4 9.11 -1.00 15.46
C LYS A 4 8.72 -1.17 13.98
N ILE A 5 9.70 -1.11 13.12
CA ILE A 5 9.62 -1.28 11.67
C ILE A 5 10.83 -2.08 11.20
N ALA A 6 10.75 -2.77 10.06
CA ALA A 6 11.88 -3.51 9.49
C ALA A 6 13.17 -2.66 9.44
N SER A 7 14.31 -3.27 9.75
CA SER A 7 15.56 -2.56 10.00
C SER A 7 16.09 -1.73 8.84
N ASP A 8 15.93 -2.22 7.62
CA ASP A 8 16.31 -1.51 6.39
C ASP A 8 15.47 -0.24 6.18
N TRP A 9 14.15 -0.35 6.35
CA TRP A 9 13.25 0.81 6.33
C TRP A 9 13.52 1.77 7.48
N LYS A 10 13.86 1.26 8.66
CA LYS A 10 14.19 2.08 9.84
C LYS A 10 15.42 2.94 9.58
N GLU A 11 16.43 2.39 8.93
CA GLU A 11 17.63 3.13 8.55
C GLU A 11 17.32 4.22 7.54
N ILE A 12 16.56 3.87 6.47
CA ILE A 12 16.20 4.79 5.38
C ILE A 12 15.35 5.96 5.88
N LEU A 13 14.46 5.71 6.84
CA LEU A 13 13.49 6.68 7.36
C LEU A 13 13.91 7.28 8.71
N SER A 14 15.14 7.04 9.17
CA SER A 14 15.60 7.43 10.51
C SER A 14 15.40 8.91 10.81
N GLU A 15 15.68 9.78 9.84
CA GLU A 15 15.50 11.23 10.01
C GLU A 15 14.02 11.63 10.18
N GLU A 16 13.09 10.90 9.56
CA GLU A 16 11.66 11.20 9.69
C GLU A 16 11.15 10.95 11.12
N PHE A 17 11.68 9.92 11.79
CA PHE A 17 11.28 9.57 13.16
C PHE A 17 11.69 10.61 14.21
N GLU A 18 12.63 11.49 13.88
CA GLU A 18 13.11 12.55 14.79
C GLU A 18 12.40 13.90 14.54
N LYS A 19 11.62 14.02 13.47
CA LYS A 19 10.91 15.26 13.13
C LYS A 19 9.75 15.55 14.11
N PRO A 20 9.45 16.82 14.38
CA PRO A 20 8.36 17.22 15.28
C PRO A 20 7.01 16.61 14.90
N TYR A 21 6.64 16.63 13.60
CA TYR A 21 5.36 16.08 13.16
C TYR A 21 5.20 14.61 13.49
N PHE A 22 6.31 13.83 13.45
CA PHE A 22 6.25 12.40 13.74
C PHE A 22 6.04 12.13 15.23
N ARG A 23 6.57 12.97 16.11
CA ARG A 23 6.30 12.93 17.54
C ARG A 23 4.83 13.24 17.83
N GLU A 24 4.31 14.31 17.24
CA GLU A 24 2.88 14.69 17.36
C GLU A 24 1.97 13.58 16.84
N LEU A 25 2.29 13.00 15.69
CA LEU A 25 1.60 11.83 15.13
C LEU A 25 1.62 10.64 16.09
N THR A 26 2.78 10.33 16.67
CA THR A 26 2.93 9.21 17.60
C THR A 26 2.10 9.41 18.86
N ASP A 27 2.08 10.62 19.41
CA ASP A 27 1.30 10.96 20.61
C ASP A 27 -0.21 10.86 20.30
N PHE A 28 -0.64 11.39 19.16
CA PHE A 28 -2.01 11.24 18.68
C PHE A 28 -2.42 9.77 18.55
N VAL A 29 -1.63 8.96 17.86
CA VAL A 29 -1.91 7.53 17.63
C VAL A 29 -1.99 6.77 18.95
N ARG A 30 -1.08 7.03 19.90
CA ARG A 30 -1.10 6.42 21.24
C ARG A 30 -2.38 6.75 22.01
N GLN A 31 -2.81 8.02 21.98
CA GLN A 31 -4.05 8.45 22.63
C GLN A 31 -5.27 7.77 22.00
N GLU A 32 -5.30 7.68 20.69
CA GLU A 32 -6.37 7.00 19.96
C GLU A 32 -6.48 5.51 20.34
N TYR A 33 -5.36 4.77 20.35
CA TYR A 33 -5.35 3.37 20.78
C TYR A 33 -5.71 3.17 22.27
N ALA A 34 -5.40 4.15 23.11
CA ALA A 34 -5.72 4.09 24.54
C ALA A 34 -7.21 4.33 24.84
N SER A 35 -7.91 5.09 24.01
CA SER A 35 -9.27 5.58 24.28
C SER A 35 -10.33 5.12 23.29
N ARG A 36 -9.94 4.57 22.15
CA ARG A 36 -10.84 4.21 21.06
C ARG A 36 -10.46 2.86 20.44
N ARG A 37 -11.36 2.31 19.65
CA ARG A 37 -11.08 1.14 18.83
C ARG A 37 -10.47 1.57 17.50
N ILE A 38 -9.22 1.16 17.28
CA ILE A 38 -8.42 1.57 16.13
C ILE A 38 -8.01 0.35 15.31
N PHE A 39 -7.95 0.50 13.99
CA PHE A 39 -7.46 -0.50 13.07
C PHE A 39 -6.28 0.05 12.24
N PRO A 40 -5.38 -0.87 11.82
CA PRO A 40 -5.22 -2.26 12.21
C PRO A 40 -4.76 -2.38 13.67
N ARG A 41 -4.52 -3.59 14.18
CA ARG A 41 -3.83 -3.77 15.48
C ARG A 41 -2.50 -3.04 15.47
N GLY A 42 -2.07 -2.52 16.61
CA GLY A 42 -0.83 -1.74 16.73
C GLY A 42 0.40 -2.45 16.17
N SER A 43 0.49 -3.78 16.34
CA SER A 43 1.55 -4.61 15.75
C SER A 43 1.57 -4.64 14.21
N ASN A 44 0.48 -4.25 13.57
CA ASN A 44 0.33 -4.30 12.11
C ASN A 44 0.40 -2.92 11.43
N ILE A 45 0.66 -1.84 12.17
CA ILE A 45 0.74 -0.49 11.60
C ILE A 45 1.79 -0.42 10.48
N PHE A 46 2.97 -1.01 10.71
CA PHE A 46 4.08 -1.00 9.75
C PHE A 46 4.24 -2.32 8.97
N ARG A 47 3.20 -3.14 8.93
CA ARG A 47 3.30 -4.47 8.30
C ARG A 47 3.67 -4.42 6.83
N ALA A 48 3.23 -3.40 6.09
CA ALA A 48 3.61 -3.23 4.68
C ALA A 48 5.13 -3.16 4.48
N PHE A 49 5.83 -2.55 5.42
CA PHE A 49 7.29 -2.44 5.43
C PHE A 49 7.95 -3.74 5.89
N ASP A 50 7.39 -4.37 6.92
CA ASP A 50 7.93 -5.62 7.48
C ASP A 50 7.84 -6.78 6.49
N LYS A 51 6.78 -6.81 5.67
CA LYS A 51 6.55 -7.84 4.65
C LYS A 51 7.23 -7.58 3.31
N CYS A 52 7.60 -6.33 3.03
CA CYS A 52 8.30 -5.93 1.81
C CYS A 52 9.60 -5.20 2.15
N PRO A 53 10.71 -5.91 2.37
CA PRO A 53 12.01 -5.30 2.58
C PRO A 53 12.39 -4.36 1.43
N PHE A 54 13.04 -3.24 1.76
CA PHE A 54 13.40 -2.21 0.78
C PHE A 54 14.25 -2.76 -0.36
N ASP A 55 15.17 -3.68 -0.06
CA ASP A 55 16.03 -4.29 -1.08
C ASP A 55 15.27 -5.15 -2.08
N LYS A 56 14.16 -5.76 -1.66
CA LYS A 56 13.30 -6.60 -2.50
C LYS A 56 12.22 -5.83 -3.27
N LEU A 57 12.09 -4.53 -3.02
CA LEU A 57 11.03 -3.70 -3.60
C LEU A 57 11.05 -3.72 -5.13
N LYS A 58 9.91 -4.07 -5.73
CA LYS A 58 9.68 -4.11 -7.18
C LYS A 58 8.46 -3.29 -7.60
N VAL A 59 7.41 -3.31 -6.79
CA VAL A 59 6.12 -2.70 -7.11
C VAL A 59 5.63 -1.88 -5.91
N VAL A 60 5.07 -0.71 -6.18
CA VAL A 60 4.39 0.13 -5.18
C VAL A 60 2.93 0.26 -5.56
N ILE A 61 2.04 -0.12 -4.64
CA ILE A 61 0.60 0.10 -4.74
C ILE A 61 0.21 1.02 -3.59
N ILE A 62 -0.52 2.10 -3.88
CA ILE A 62 -0.90 3.11 -2.88
C ILE A 62 -2.41 3.07 -2.67
N GLY A 63 -2.82 2.78 -1.42
CA GLY A 63 -4.17 2.95 -0.93
C GLY A 63 -4.32 4.27 -0.16
N GLN A 64 -5.53 4.55 0.33
CA GLN A 64 -5.80 5.78 1.08
C GLN A 64 -5.68 5.54 2.59
N ASP A 65 -6.63 4.86 3.22
CA ASP A 65 -6.64 4.52 4.62
C ASP A 65 -7.06 3.04 4.82
N PRO A 66 -6.83 2.46 6.02
CA PRO A 66 -7.22 1.08 6.27
C PRO A 66 -8.74 0.90 6.22
N TYR A 67 -9.18 -0.32 5.97
CA TYR A 67 -10.59 -0.68 6.19
C TYR A 67 -10.97 -0.41 7.65
N HIS A 68 -12.13 0.22 7.84
CA HIS A 68 -12.64 0.59 9.17
C HIS A 68 -13.63 -0.42 9.77
N GLY A 69 -13.94 -1.49 9.04
CA GLY A 69 -14.77 -2.60 9.53
C GLY A 69 -14.00 -3.58 10.42
N GLU A 70 -14.72 -4.25 11.30
CA GLU A 70 -14.15 -5.22 12.23
C GLU A 70 -13.39 -6.33 11.53
N GLY A 71 -12.13 -6.58 11.96
CA GLY A 71 -11.32 -7.69 11.50
C GLY A 71 -10.80 -7.58 10.07
N GLN A 72 -11.10 -6.48 9.33
CA GLN A 72 -10.73 -6.33 7.93
C GLN A 72 -9.26 -5.93 7.75
N ALA A 73 -8.86 -4.77 8.30
CA ALA A 73 -7.53 -4.22 8.10
C ALA A 73 -6.44 -5.09 8.73
N ASN A 74 -5.43 -5.44 7.93
CA ASN A 74 -4.29 -6.24 8.37
C ASN A 74 -2.94 -5.54 8.19
N GLY A 75 -2.93 -4.24 7.86
CA GLY A 75 -1.71 -3.42 7.69
C GLY A 75 -1.16 -3.34 6.27
N LEU A 76 -1.78 -4.04 5.32
CA LEU A 76 -1.49 -3.93 3.88
C LEU A 76 -2.68 -3.28 3.17
N CYS A 77 -2.45 -2.33 2.26
CA CYS A 77 -3.55 -1.71 1.53
C CYS A 77 -4.32 -2.73 0.69
N PHE A 78 -5.64 -2.59 0.62
CA PHE A 78 -6.61 -3.49 -0.03
C PHE A 78 -6.73 -4.89 0.58
N SER A 79 -5.77 -5.34 1.38
CA SER A 79 -5.71 -6.67 1.97
C SER A 79 -6.65 -6.81 3.17
N VAL A 80 -7.17 -8.01 3.36
CA VAL A 80 -7.90 -8.41 4.57
C VAL A 80 -7.27 -9.65 5.19
N ALA A 81 -7.57 -9.91 6.46
CA ALA A 81 -7.12 -11.14 7.13
C ALA A 81 -7.77 -12.38 6.51
N ASP A 82 -7.13 -13.54 6.71
CA ASP A 82 -7.67 -14.82 6.26
C ASP A 82 -9.07 -15.08 6.83
N GLY A 83 -9.96 -15.61 5.99
CA GLY A 83 -11.34 -15.92 6.36
C GLY A 83 -12.28 -14.71 6.35
N VAL A 84 -11.80 -13.51 6.09
CA VAL A 84 -12.62 -12.30 5.96
C VAL A 84 -13.18 -12.20 4.54
N PRO A 85 -14.48 -11.90 4.36
CA PRO A 85 -15.05 -11.65 3.03
C PRO A 85 -14.32 -10.52 2.30
N PHE A 86 -14.14 -10.66 0.99
CA PHE A 86 -13.45 -9.66 0.19
C PHE A 86 -14.26 -8.36 0.13
N PRO A 87 -13.69 -7.22 0.55
CA PRO A 87 -14.29 -5.93 0.28
C PRO A 87 -14.45 -5.67 -1.23
N PRO A 88 -15.41 -4.82 -1.64
CA PRO A 88 -15.74 -4.64 -3.06
C PRO A 88 -14.54 -4.24 -3.95
N SER A 89 -13.66 -3.38 -3.46
CA SER A 89 -12.46 -3.01 -4.22
C SER A 89 -11.51 -4.19 -4.42
N LEU A 90 -11.34 -5.05 -3.41
CA LEU A 90 -10.50 -6.25 -3.51
C LEU A 90 -11.12 -7.30 -4.45
N GLN A 91 -12.43 -7.45 -4.44
CA GLN A 91 -13.13 -8.31 -5.42
C GLN A 91 -12.81 -7.86 -6.85
N ASN A 92 -12.88 -6.55 -7.11
CA ASN A 92 -12.58 -5.99 -8.43
C ASN A 92 -11.10 -6.15 -8.81
N ILE A 93 -10.20 -6.01 -7.84
CA ILE A 93 -8.77 -6.26 -8.05
C ILE A 93 -8.55 -7.72 -8.47
N PHE A 94 -9.11 -8.68 -7.76
CA PHE A 94 -8.95 -10.10 -8.09
C PHE A 94 -9.63 -10.47 -9.41
N GLN A 95 -10.75 -9.84 -9.76
CA GLN A 95 -11.38 -10.04 -11.07
C GLN A 95 -10.45 -9.55 -12.19
N GLU A 96 -9.87 -8.36 -12.05
CA GLU A 96 -8.91 -7.85 -13.06
C GLU A 96 -7.66 -8.72 -13.14
N VAL A 97 -7.13 -9.22 -12.00
CA VAL A 97 -6.00 -10.17 -12.02
C VAL A 97 -6.36 -11.42 -12.82
N ALA A 98 -7.53 -12.00 -12.58
CA ALA A 98 -7.98 -13.21 -13.27
C ALA A 98 -8.15 -12.97 -14.77
N ASP A 99 -8.79 -11.87 -15.16
CA ASP A 99 -9.05 -11.52 -16.57
C ASP A 99 -7.75 -11.16 -17.32
N ASP A 100 -6.80 -10.52 -16.64
CA ASP A 100 -5.53 -10.07 -17.23
C ASP A 100 -4.49 -11.19 -17.33
N THR A 101 -4.39 -12.04 -16.31
CA THR A 101 -3.28 -13.02 -16.19
C THR A 101 -3.73 -14.47 -16.38
N GLY A 102 -5.03 -14.74 -16.37
CA GLY A 102 -5.57 -16.11 -16.38
C GLY A 102 -5.43 -16.84 -15.04
N SER A 103 -4.97 -16.15 -13.98
CA SER A 103 -4.84 -16.75 -12.65
C SER A 103 -6.19 -16.96 -12.00
N PRO A 104 -6.41 -18.05 -11.25
CA PRO A 104 -7.66 -18.26 -10.54
C PRO A 104 -7.85 -17.19 -9.44
N ILE A 105 -9.11 -16.83 -9.16
CA ILE A 105 -9.43 -15.98 -8.01
C ILE A 105 -9.05 -16.74 -6.72
N PRO A 106 -8.24 -16.14 -5.84
CA PRO A 106 -7.80 -16.80 -4.62
C PRO A 106 -8.93 -16.97 -3.61
N THR A 107 -8.76 -17.91 -2.70
CA THR A 107 -9.71 -18.14 -1.59
C THR A 107 -9.48 -17.21 -0.39
N SER A 108 -8.30 -16.63 -0.28
CA SER A 108 -7.94 -15.67 0.78
C SER A 108 -7.71 -14.27 0.21
N GLY A 109 -8.21 -13.27 0.93
CA GLY A 109 -7.95 -11.85 0.67
C GLY A 109 -6.67 -11.31 1.30
N ASN A 110 -5.87 -12.19 1.93
CA ASN A 110 -4.58 -11.80 2.50
C ASN A 110 -3.53 -11.66 1.39
N LEU A 111 -3.00 -10.45 1.23
CA LEU A 111 -2.00 -10.12 0.19
C LEU A 111 -0.54 -10.26 0.65
N ASP A 112 -0.27 -10.96 1.76
CA ASP A 112 1.09 -11.26 2.19
C ASP A 112 1.92 -11.88 1.05
N ARG A 113 1.32 -12.76 0.28
CA ARG A 113 1.99 -13.41 -0.86
C ARG A 113 2.49 -12.43 -1.93
N TRP A 114 1.83 -11.28 -2.09
CA TRP A 114 2.33 -10.21 -2.97
C TRP A 114 3.45 -9.43 -2.30
N ALA A 115 3.25 -9.04 -1.04
CA ALA A 115 4.22 -8.25 -0.28
C ALA A 115 5.58 -8.95 -0.18
N GLU A 116 5.59 -10.24 0.12
CA GLU A 116 6.80 -11.06 0.25
C GLU A 116 7.58 -11.22 -1.07
N GLN A 117 6.94 -10.97 -2.22
CA GLN A 117 7.59 -10.93 -3.53
C GLN A 117 8.16 -9.57 -3.91
N GLY A 118 7.99 -8.54 -3.09
CA GLY A 118 8.48 -7.19 -3.32
C GLY A 118 7.39 -6.18 -3.73
N VAL A 119 6.14 -6.42 -3.39
CA VAL A 119 5.03 -5.46 -3.57
C VAL A 119 4.81 -4.69 -2.27
N LEU A 120 5.13 -3.40 -2.26
CA LEU A 120 4.78 -2.51 -1.14
C LEU A 120 3.32 -2.09 -1.25
N LEU A 121 2.49 -2.64 -0.37
CA LEU A 121 1.06 -2.36 -0.27
C LEU A 121 0.82 -1.27 0.78
N LEU A 122 1.03 -0.01 0.38
CA LEU A 122 1.12 1.15 1.27
C LEU A 122 -0.19 1.94 1.30
N ASN A 123 -0.85 2.06 2.45
CA ASN A 123 -1.84 3.10 2.67
C ASN A 123 -1.16 4.45 2.93
N ALA A 124 -1.75 5.54 2.48
CA ALA A 124 -1.26 6.89 2.77
C ALA A 124 -1.45 7.27 4.25
N VAL A 125 -2.52 6.78 4.86
CA VAL A 125 -2.83 6.88 6.31
C VAL A 125 -2.80 5.47 6.88
N LEU A 126 -2.04 5.22 7.93
CA LEU A 126 -1.77 3.86 8.40
C LEU A 126 -2.71 3.38 9.51
N THR A 127 -3.55 4.25 10.05
CA THR A 127 -4.51 3.92 11.12
C THR A 127 -5.87 4.57 10.87
N VAL A 128 -6.92 4.00 11.45
CA VAL A 128 -8.30 4.50 11.31
C VAL A 128 -9.12 4.10 12.54
N ARG A 129 -10.08 4.92 12.95
CA ARG A 129 -11.09 4.54 13.97
C ARG A 129 -12.08 3.53 13.39
N ALA A 130 -12.52 2.61 14.24
CA ALA A 130 -13.58 1.68 13.89
C ALA A 130 -14.83 2.44 13.40
N HIS A 131 -15.32 2.05 12.22
CA HIS A 131 -16.52 2.60 11.57
C HIS A 131 -16.46 4.09 11.16
N GLU A 132 -15.30 4.73 11.26
CA GLU A 132 -15.10 6.14 10.90
C GLU A 132 -14.02 6.27 9.82
N ALA A 133 -14.39 6.11 8.55
CA ALA A 133 -13.47 6.28 7.43
C ALA A 133 -12.79 7.66 7.48
N VAL A 134 -11.51 7.72 7.07
CA VAL A 134 -10.71 8.96 6.98
C VAL A 134 -10.48 9.66 8.34
N SER A 135 -10.83 9.01 9.46
CA SER A 135 -10.78 9.63 10.80
C SER A 135 -9.38 10.04 11.26
N HIS A 136 -8.32 9.46 10.73
CA HIS A 136 -6.93 9.79 11.06
C HIS A 136 -6.20 10.59 9.98
N ALA A 137 -6.92 11.06 8.94
CA ALA A 137 -6.33 11.93 7.93
C ALA A 137 -5.95 13.31 8.54
N GLY A 138 -4.86 13.89 8.02
CA GLY A 138 -4.40 15.22 8.47
C GLY A 138 -3.65 15.24 9.80
N HIS A 139 -3.35 14.08 10.40
CA HIS A 139 -2.60 13.98 11.66
C HIS A 139 -1.11 13.62 11.49
N GLY A 140 -0.60 13.60 10.25
CA GLY A 140 0.83 13.41 9.96
C GLY A 140 1.18 12.13 9.22
N TRP A 141 0.27 11.15 9.10
CA TRP A 141 0.52 9.94 8.33
C TRP A 141 0.87 10.24 6.88
N GLU A 142 0.15 11.16 6.24
CA GLU A 142 0.37 11.54 4.85
C GLU A 142 1.78 12.11 4.65
N THR A 143 2.26 12.93 5.58
CA THR A 143 3.62 13.48 5.57
C THR A 143 4.67 12.35 5.66
N PHE A 144 4.44 11.40 6.56
CA PHE A 144 5.32 10.24 6.71
C PHE A 144 5.35 9.38 5.44
N THR A 145 4.19 9.04 4.90
CA THR A 145 4.12 8.19 3.70
C THR A 145 4.56 8.92 2.42
N ASP A 146 4.47 10.25 2.37
CA ASP A 146 5.12 11.06 1.33
C ASP A 146 6.66 10.94 1.41
N ALA A 147 7.20 10.94 2.62
CA ALA A 147 8.64 10.70 2.82
C ALA A 147 9.06 9.29 2.38
N VAL A 148 8.22 8.29 2.61
CA VAL A 148 8.43 6.91 2.13
C VAL A 148 8.52 6.89 0.60
N VAL A 149 7.53 7.45 -0.09
CA VAL A 149 7.49 7.48 -1.57
C VAL A 149 8.67 8.27 -2.13
N ARG A 150 9.04 9.38 -1.49
CA ARG A 150 10.23 10.18 -1.84
C ARG A 150 11.52 9.37 -1.69
N ALA A 151 11.69 8.64 -0.60
CA ALA A 151 12.87 7.80 -0.36
C ALA A 151 13.00 6.72 -1.44
N ILE A 152 11.89 6.09 -1.84
CA ILE A 152 11.87 5.11 -2.93
C ILE A 152 12.28 5.80 -4.25
N ALA A 153 11.67 6.92 -4.59
CA ALA A 153 11.94 7.65 -5.84
C ALA A 153 13.41 8.11 -5.96
N GLN A 154 14.02 8.49 -4.85
CA GLN A 154 15.41 8.94 -4.80
C GLN A 154 16.43 7.80 -4.84
N ARG A 155 16.13 6.67 -4.19
CA ARG A 155 17.10 5.58 -3.95
C ARG A 155 16.93 4.38 -4.87
N LYS A 156 15.80 4.25 -5.56
CA LYS A 156 15.47 3.11 -6.43
C LYS A 156 15.15 3.57 -7.85
N GLN A 157 15.35 2.65 -8.77
CA GLN A 157 14.90 2.73 -10.17
C GLN A 157 14.42 1.35 -10.62
N GLY A 158 13.71 1.29 -11.72
CA GLY A 158 13.13 0.05 -12.19
C GLY A 158 12.03 -0.46 -11.26
N ILE A 159 11.25 0.47 -10.69
CA ILE A 159 10.08 0.19 -9.85
C ILE A 159 8.81 0.37 -10.67
N VAL A 160 7.83 -0.49 -10.47
CA VAL A 160 6.49 -0.34 -11.02
C VAL A 160 5.62 0.39 -9.99
N TYR A 161 5.04 1.52 -10.38
CA TYR A 161 4.06 2.23 -9.57
C TYR A 161 2.66 1.98 -10.13
N MET A 162 1.82 1.29 -9.39
CA MET A 162 0.41 1.09 -9.71
C MET A 162 -0.43 2.11 -8.94
N LEU A 163 -0.88 3.15 -9.64
CA LEU A 163 -1.53 4.32 -9.08
C LEU A 163 -3.00 4.35 -9.48
N TRP A 164 -3.86 3.89 -8.58
CA TRP A 164 -5.29 3.74 -8.82
C TRP A 164 -6.09 4.87 -8.18
N GLY A 165 -6.68 5.70 -9.01
CA GLY A 165 -7.42 6.88 -8.62
C GLY A 165 -6.55 8.14 -8.46
N SER A 166 -7.19 9.30 -8.44
CA SER A 166 -6.51 10.59 -8.43
C SER A 166 -5.64 10.81 -7.17
N TYR A 167 -6.06 10.28 -6.03
CA TYR A 167 -5.32 10.39 -4.77
C TYR A 167 -3.95 9.67 -4.86
N ALA A 168 -3.95 8.40 -5.28
CA ALA A 168 -2.72 7.64 -5.46
C ALA A 168 -1.82 8.25 -6.55
N GLN A 169 -2.41 8.76 -7.63
CA GLN A 169 -1.67 9.40 -8.72
C GLN A 169 -0.97 10.68 -8.27
N ARG A 170 -1.61 11.51 -7.43
CA ARG A 170 -0.94 12.70 -6.84
C ARG A 170 0.20 12.31 -5.92
N LYS A 171 -0.02 11.30 -5.06
CA LYS A 171 1.01 10.82 -4.12
C LYS A 171 2.21 10.19 -4.81
N GLY A 172 1.99 9.46 -5.89
CA GLY A 172 3.04 8.83 -6.70
C GLY A 172 3.67 9.75 -7.77
N ALA A 173 3.23 11.01 -7.88
CA ALA A 173 3.67 11.92 -8.94
C ALA A 173 5.19 12.25 -8.92
N ILE A 174 5.85 12.03 -7.79
CA ILE A 174 7.29 12.22 -7.64
C ILE A 174 8.13 11.16 -8.38
N ALA A 175 7.54 10.02 -8.72
CA ALA A 175 8.23 8.94 -9.41
C ALA A 175 8.57 9.35 -10.86
N ASP A 176 9.84 9.25 -11.22
CA ASP A 176 10.33 9.58 -12.56
C ASP A 176 9.94 8.49 -13.57
N PRO A 177 9.11 8.81 -14.59
CA PRO A 177 8.69 7.85 -15.60
C PRO A 177 9.81 7.42 -16.56
N GLN A 178 10.92 8.12 -16.61
CA GLN A 178 12.08 7.71 -17.39
C GLN A 178 12.89 6.60 -16.71
N ARG A 179 12.74 6.47 -15.39
CA ARG A 179 13.49 5.51 -14.58
C ARG A 179 12.61 4.37 -14.04
N ASN A 180 11.30 4.47 -14.19
CA ASN A 180 10.32 3.58 -13.59
C ASN A 180 9.13 3.34 -14.53
N CYS A 181 8.36 2.31 -14.25
CA CYS A 181 7.08 2.05 -14.91
C CYS A 181 5.93 2.66 -14.11
N ILE A 182 5.21 3.61 -14.69
CA ILE A 182 4.08 4.28 -14.04
C ILE A 182 2.78 3.81 -14.70
N LEU A 183 1.98 3.05 -13.98
CA LEU A 183 0.69 2.52 -14.44
C LEU A 183 -0.44 3.26 -13.72
N LYS A 184 -1.24 4.01 -14.46
CA LYS A 184 -2.37 4.81 -13.93
C LYS A 184 -3.70 4.24 -14.41
N ALA A 185 -4.66 4.11 -13.50
CA ALA A 185 -6.04 3.77 -13.77
C ALA A 185 -6.97 4.49 -12.78
N VAL A 186 -8.27 4.41 -13.00
CA VAL A 186 -9.26 4.80 -11.99
C VAL A 186 -9.19 3.86 -10.79
N HIS A 187 -9.80 4.25 -9.67
CA HIS A 187 -9.81 3.42 -8.46
C HIS A 187 -10.64 2.13 -8.68
N PRO A 188 -10.24 0.98 -8.10
CA PRO A 188 -10.93 -0.30 -8.24
C PRO A 188 -12.29 -0.38 -7.51
N SER A 189 -12.73 0.67 -6.84
CA SER A 189 -14.04 0.66 -6.19
C SER A 189 -15.18 0.46 -7.21
N PRO A 190 -16.32 -0.11 -6.79
CA PRO A 190 -17.50 -0.27 -7.66
C PRO A 190 -17.97 1.04 -8.31
N LEU A 191 -17.70 2.19 -7.68
CA LEU A 191 -18.07 3.50 -8.19
C LEU A 191 -17.29 3.92 -9.45
N SER A 192 -16.13 3.30 -9.71
CA SER A 192 -15.23 3.74 -10.78
C SER A 192 -14.62 2.60 -11.61
N ALA A 193 -14.60 1.37 -11.14
CA ALA A 193 -13.87 0.27 -11.78
C ALA A 193 -14.20 0.06 -13.25
N TYR A 194 -15.47 0.18 -13.63
CA TYR A 194 -15.94 0.05 -15.02
C TYR A 194 -15.53 1.20 -15.95
N ARG A 195 -14.96 2.28 -15.39
CA ARG A 195 -14.50 3.45 -16.15
C ARG A 195 -13.02 3.40 -16.49
N GLY A 196 -12.38 2.22 -16.39
CA GLY A 196 -11.01 2.03 -16.83
C GLY A 196 -10.05 1.35 -15.84
N PHE A 197 -10.55 0.77 -14.73
CA PHE A 197 -9.78 -0.16 -13.93
C PHE A 197 -9.80 -1.56 -14.57
N PHE A 198 -11.00 -2.06 -14.88
CA PHE A 198 -11.14 -3.29 -15.66
C PHE A 198 -10.58 -3.10 -17.06
N GLY A 199 -9.77 -4.05 -17.51
CA GLY A 199 -9.07 -3.99 -18.79
C GLY A 199 -7.81 -3.12 -18.80
N SER A 200 -7.40 -2.56 -17.65
CA SER A 200 -6.15 -1.79 -17.54
C SER A 200 -4.89 -2.63 -17.73
N LYS A 201 -4.99 -3.94 -17.49
CA LYS A 201 -3.90 -4.92 -17.64
C LYS A 201 -2.64 -4.55 -16.85
N HIS A 202 -2.81 -3.93 -15.70
CA HIS A 202 -1.69 -3.48 -14.88
C HIS A 202 -0.83 -4.63 -14.39
N PHE A 203 -1.40 -5.80 -14.14
CA PHE A 203 -0.70 -6.96 -13.57
C PHE A 203 0.23 -7.61 -14.59
N SER A 204 -0.24 -7.87 -15.80
CA SER A 204 0.60 -8.38 -16.91
C SER A 204 1.64 -7.34 -17.34
N ARG A 205 1.24 -6.07 -17.49
CA ARG A 205 2.14 -4.96 -17.86
C ARG A 205 3.26 -4.76 -16.84
N ALA A 206 2.96 -4.89 -15.54
CA ALA A 206 3.98 -4.85 -14.50
C ALA A 206 5.00 -5.96 -14.67
N ASN A 207 4.54 -7.18 -14.93
CA ASN A 207 5.40 -8.34 -15.13
C ASN A 207 6.24 -8.22 -16.41
N GLU A 208 5.66 -7.74 -17.51
CA GLU A 208 6.40 -7.45 -18.76
C GLU A 208 7.55 -6.48 -18.50
N TYR A 209 7.26 -5.37 -17.77
CA TYR A 209 8.29 -4.41 -17.42
C TYR A 209 9.37 -5.02 -16.52
N LEU A 210 9.00 -5.73 -15.45
CA LEU A 210 9.96 -6.37 -14.55
C LEU A 210 10.87 -7.34 -15.29
N GLN A 211 10.32 -8.18 -16.16
CA GLN A 211 11.09 -9.12 -16.99
C GLN A 211 12.01 -8.38 -17.96
N SER A 212 11.57 -7.28 -18.57
CA SER A 212 12.38 -6.48 -19.50
C SER A 212 13.64 -5.89 -18.86
N ILE A 213 13.62 -5.71 -17.53
CA ILE A 213 14.78 -5.21 -16.75
C ILE A 213 15.48 -6.32 -15.95
N GLY A 214 15.20 -7.59 -16.26
CA GLY A 214 15.87 -8.74 -15.64
C GLY A 214 15.41 -9.06 -14.23
N LYS A 215 14.23 -8.57 -13.80
CA LYS A 215 13.64 -8.89 -12.49
C LYS A 215 12.60 -10.01 -12.62
N ALA A 216 12.51 -10.86 -11.60
CA ALA A 216 11.48 -11.87 -11.55
C ALA A 216 10.07 -11.26 -11.52
N PRO A 217 9.10 -11.80 -12.29
CA PRO A 217 7.72 -11.35 -12.26
C PRO A 217 7.08 -11.60 -10.90
N ILE A 218 5.93 -10.98 -10.67
CA ILE A 218 5.08 -11.22 -9.50
C ILE A 218 4.07 -12.31 -9.85
N LEU A 219 3.91 -13.28 -8.98
CA LEU A 219 2.79 -14.23 -8.99
C LEU A 219 1.61 -13.53 -8.30
N TRP A 220 0.74 -12.97 -9.11
CA TRP A 220 -0.43 -12.21 -8.65
C TRP A 220 -1.55 -13.05 -8.07
#